data_7980cb44c918cf8695a789ee4af3c564
#
_entry.id   7980cb44c918cf8695a789ee4af3c564
#
_cell.length_a   1.000
_cell.length_b   1.000
_cell.length_c   1.000
_cell.angle_alpha   90.00
_cell.angle_beta   90.00
_cell.angle_gamma   90.00
#
_symmetry.space_group_name_H-M   'P 1'
#
loop_
_entity.id
_entity.type
_entity.pdbx_description
1 polymer ?
#
loop_
_entity_poly.entity_id
_entity_poly.type
_entity_poly.pdbx_seq_one_letter_code
_entity_poly.pdbx_strand_id
1 'polypeptide(L)'
;MNQEKYSRYEFLKKMGFQGGALLAVLSACTHREDAIIESLIVNNQGKAVQSLDSTKASTPVSSGTGSNTGGVTGANANISGLVSTEVLASIKNPLAKIDLTASNTSTLKTVGGYVLVNNNFVVARTATEQYVTASIVCSHDPRRQIIYNREEFYCTAHGARYTTGGQPLNTIARTPLPIYKTAYDGSTLVIFV
;
A
#
# COMPACT_ATOMS: atom_id res chain seq x y z
N MET A 1 31.40 -7.40 -41.43
CA MET A 1 30.91 -6.18 -40.77
C MET A 1 31.34 -6.25 -39.31
N ASN A 2 32.40 -5.53 -38.95
CA ASN A 2 32.96 -5.49 -37.58
C ASN A 2 32.12 -4.51 -36.77
N GLN A 3 31.42 -5.02 -35.75
CA GLN A 3 30.80 -4.17 -34.73
C GLN A 3 31.90 -3.77 -33.76
N GLU A 4 32.35 -2.53 -33.82
CA GLU A 4 33.21 -1.94 -32.82
C GLU A 4 32.47 -1.85 -31.49
N LYS A 5 32.94 -2.62 -30.50
CA LYS A 5 32.46 -2.53 -29.11
C LYS A 5 33.02 -1.27 -28.48
N TYR A 6 32.25 -0.20 -28.47
CA TYR A 6 32.62 1.00 -27.70
C TYR A 6 32.62 0.67 -26.21
N SER A 7 33.77 0.95 -25.55
CA SER A 7 33.91 0.84 -24.10
C SER A 7 33.08 1.94 -23.42
N ARG A 8 32.53 1.65 -22.23
CA ARG A 8 31.79 2.64 -21.42
C ARG A 8 32.61 3.90 -21.13
N TYR A 9 33.92 3.78 -21.06
CA TYR A 9 34.86 4.86 -20.86
C TYR A 9 34.93 5.80 -22.07
N GLU A 10 34.96 5.28 -23.29
CA GLU A 10 35.01 6.09 -24.52
C GLU A 10 33.68 6.82 -24.75
N PHE A 11 32.56 6.22 -24.37
CA PHE A 11 31.24 6.87 -24.42
C PHE A 11 31.19 8.10 -23.50
N LEU A 12 31.67 7.98 -22.27
CA LEU A 12 31.69 9.07 -21.30
C LEU A 12 32.64 10.20 -21.71
N LYS A 13 33.77 9.87 -22.33
CA LYS A 13 34.74 10.84 -22.87
C LYS A 13 34.16 11.64 -24.04
N LYS A 14 33.36 10.98 -24.89
CA LYS A 14 32.72 11.60 -26.06
C LYS A 14 31.54 12.52 -25.69
N MET A 15 30.91 12.31 -24.50
CA MET A 15 29.86 13.13 -23.94
C MET A 15 30.37 14.37 -23.20
N GLY A 16 31.68 14.66 -23.22
CA GLY A 16 32.26 15.88 -22.65
C GLY A 16 32.34 15.92 -21.12
N PHE A 17 32.16 14.79 -20.44
CA PHE A 17 32.34 14.67 -19.00
C PHE A 17 33.83 14.65 -18.66
N GLN A 18 34.49 15.80 -18.75
CA GLN A 18 35.81 15.99 -18.13
C GLN A 18 35.60 16.25 -16.65
N GLY A 19 36.25 15.43 -15.82
CA GLY A 19 36.07 15.18 -14.39
C GLY A 19 36.11 16.35 -13.38
N GLY A 20 35.82 17.57 -13.80
CA GLY A 20 35.72 18.73 -12.88
C GLY A 20 34.30 19.14 -12.50
N ALA A 21 33.28 18.79 -13.30
CA ALA A 21 31.92 19.26 -13.08
C ALA A 21 31.13 18.39 -12.08
N LEU A 22 31.56 17.17 -11.80
CA LEU A 22 30.86 16.25 -10.90
C LEU A 22 31.01 16.63 -9.41
N LEU A 23 32.10 17.28 -9.03
CA LEU A 23 32.31 17.70 -7.64
C LEU A 23 31.51 18.95 -7.25
N ALA A 24 31.14 19.78 -8.22
CA ALA A 24 30.36 21.00 -7.93
C ALA A 24 28.88 20.70 -7.65
N VAL A 25 28.32 19.59 -8.17
CA VAL A 25 26.91 19.22 -7.95
C VAL A 25 26.73 18.53 -6.60
N LEU A 26 27.74 17.84 -6.07
CA LEU A 26 27.68 17.18 -4.77
C LEU A 26 27.86 18.16 -3.59
N SER A 27 28.41 19.36 -3.82
CA SER A 27 28.59 20.37 -2.77
C SER A 27 27.34 21.25 -2.56
N ALA A 28 26.34 21.20 -3.43
CA ALA A 28 25.11 21.98 -3.32
C ALA A 28 24.03 21.30 -2.46
N CYS A 29 24.25 20.06 -2.00
CA CYS A 29 23.30 19.31 -1.19
C CYS A 29 23.56 19.32 0.32
N THR A 30 24.55 20.10 0.80
CA THR A 30 24.85 20.21 2.22
C THR A 30 24.60 21.63 2.72
N HIS A 31 23.41 22.12 2.69
CA HIS A 31 22.84 23.12 3.60
C HIS A 31 21.42 23.43 3.15
N ARG A 32 20.50 22.60 3.55
CA ARG A 32 19.14 23.04 3.87
C ARG A 32 18.92 22.60 5.30
N GLU A 33 19.07 23.56 6.19
CA GLU A 33 18.51 23.48 7.53
C GLU A 33 17.01 23.27 7.38
N ASP A 34 16.56 22.27 8.09
CA ASP A 34 15.18 21.77 8.13
C ASP A 34 14.18 22.90 8.35
N ALA A 35 13.57 23.36 7.28
CA ALA A 35 12.24 23.91 7.42
C ALA A 35 11.34 22.71 7.72
N ILE A 36 11.12 22.40 8.99
CA ILE A 36 10.08 21.51 9.46
C ILE A 36 8.79 22.11 8.91
N ILE A 37 8.30 21.56 7.81
CA ILE A 37 6.94 21.80 7.39
C ILE A 37 6.10 21.07 8.45
N GLU A 38 5.62 21.84 9.43
CA GLU A 38 4.54 21.37 10.29
C GLU A 38 3.40 20.97 9.37
N SER A 39 3.28 19.67 9.11
CA SER A 39 2.13 19.13 8.43
C SER A 39 0.94 19.34 9.36
N LEU A 40 0.14 20.35 9.06
CA LEU A 40 -1.13 20.57 9.71
C LEU A 40 -1.96 19.29 9.55
N ILE A 41 -2.07 18.51 10.60
CA ILE A 41 -2.99 17.38 10.65
C ILE A 41 -4.38 17.96 10.76
N VAL A 42 -5.08 18.02 9.62
CA VAL A 42 -6.48 18.43 9.57
C VAL A 42 -7.34 17.19 9.82
N ASN A 43 -8.24 17.25 10.77
CA ASN A 43 -9.23 16.21 10.95
C ASN A 43 -10.24 16.21 9.79
N ASN A 44 -11.01 15.15 9.67
CA ASN A 44 -12.04 14.98 8.62
C ASN A 44 -13.13 16.08 8.58
N GLN A 45 -13.06 17.08 9.46
CA GLN A 45 -13.98 18.22 9.54
C GLN A 45 -13.31 19.55 9.18
N GLY A 46 -12.07 19.53 8.66
CA GLY A 46 -11.36 20.74 8.22
C GLY A 46 -10.86 21.66 9.35
N LYS A 47 -10.88 21.21 10.60
CA LYS A 47 -10.31 21.95 11.74
C LYS A 47 -8.88 21.53 12.00
N ALA A 48 -7.98 22.52 12.08
CA ALA A 48 -6.60 22.31 12.49
C ALA A 48 -6.58 21.84 13.95
N VAL A 49 -5.94 20.68 14.21
CA VAL A 49 -5.61 20.23 15.57
C VAL A 49 -4.22 20.74 15.92
N GLN A 50 -4.09 21.41 17.05
CA GLN A 50 -2.81 21.95 17.53
C GLN A 50 -1.81 20.84 17.76
N SER A 51 -0.57 21.05 17.33
CA SER A 51 0.56 20.18 17.59
C SER A 51 0.77 20.00 19.11
N LEU A 52 0.85 18.75 19.54
CA LEU A 52 1.26 18.39 20.89
C LEU A 52 2.76 18.68 21.07
N ASP A 53 3.07 19.72 21.81
CA ASP A 53 4.41 20.06 22.27
C ASP A 53 4.96 18.91 23.13
N SER A 54 6.10 18.35 22.72
CA SER A 54 6.75 17.22 23.36
C SER A 54 7.62 17.67 24.54
N THR A 55 7.00 18.16 25.61
CA THR A 55 7.67 18.25 26.91
C THR A 55 6.65 18.27 28.07
N LYS A 56 6.25 17.11 28.54
CA LYS A 56 6.19 16.77 29.98
C LYS A 56 5.62 15.38 30.20
N ALA A 57 6.40 14.61 30.91
CA ALA A 57 6.00 13.33 31.47
C ALA A 57 4.92 13.49 32.54
N SER A 58 4.17 12.42 32.70
CA SER A 58 3.44 11.93 33.87
C SER A 58 1.94 12.21 33.98
N THR A 59 1.31 11.11 34.14
CA THR A 59 0.14 10.63 34.89
C THR A 59 -1.10 10.28 34.06
N PRO A 60 -1.73 9.14 34.38
CA PRO A 60 -2.87 8.60 33.60
C PRO A 60 -4.16 9.26 34.06
N VAL A 61 -4.99 9.70 33.11
CA VAL A 61 -6.37 10.08 33.37
C VAL A 61 -7.31 9.24 32.54
N SER A 62 -8.12 8.55 33.27
CA SER A 62 -9.33 7.81 33.01
C SER A 62 -10.33 8.49 32.06
N SER A 63 -10.94 7.63 31.25
CA SER A 63 -12.32 7.68 30.71
C SER A 63 -12.87 9.03 30.22
N GLY A 64 -13.04 9.10 28.90
CA GLY A 64 -13.94 10.04 28.24
C GLY A 64 -14.76 9.33 27.17
N THR A 65 -15.95 8.88 27.55
CA THR A 65 -17.00 8.37 26.67
C THR A 65 -17.44 9.47 25.69
N GLY A 66 -17.02 9.38 24.45
CA GLY A 66 -17.49 10.19 23.34
C GLY A 66 -18.44 9.39 22.48
N SER A 67 -19.73 9.39 22.80
CA SER A 67 -20.81 8.93 21.95
C SER A 67 -20.86 9.74 20.67
N ASN A 68 -20.44 9.18 19.54
CA ASN A 68 -20.85 9.67 18.22
C ASN A 68 -21.85 8.70 17.63
N THR A 69 -23.11 9.01 17.87
CA THR A 69 -24.27 8.41 17.20
C THR A 69 -24.39 9.00 15.81
N GLY A 70 -23.74 8.36 14.85
CA GLY A 70 -23.97 8.57 13.42
C GLY A 70 -24.24 7.20 12.82
N GLY A 71 -25.47 6.95 12.40
CA GLY A 71 -25.94 5.66 11.91
C GLY A 71 -25.04 5.09 10.81
N VAL A 72 -24.31 4.06 11.13
CA VAL A 72 -23.55 3.25 10.18
C VAL A 72 -24.13 1.85 10.24
N THR A 73 -24.92 1.53 9.25
CA THR A 73 -25.42 0.18 8.99
C THR A 73 -24.28 -0.67 8.42
N GLY A 74 -23.37 -1.10 9.29
CA GLY A 74 -22.28 -2.02 8.96
C GLY A 74 -21.30 -2.13 10.11
N ALA A 75 -21.27 -3.28 10.79
CA ALA A 75 -20.45 -3.52 11.98
C ALA A 75 -18.93 -3.30 11.78
N ASN A 76 -18.44 -3.16 10.53
CA ASN A 76 -17.03 -3.07 10.16
C ASN A 76 -16.69 -1.82 9.32
N ALA A 77 -17.53 -0.78 9.29
CA ALA A 77 -17.46 0.28 8.26
C ALA A 77 -16.14 1.09 8.27
N ASN A 78 -15.51 1.26 9.43
CA ASN A 78 -14.31 2.11 9.60
C ASN A 78 -13.04 1.31 9.95
N ILE A 79 -13.08 -0.02 9.92
CA ILE A 79 -11.92 -0.85 10.22
C ILE A 79 -11.17 -1.11 8.92
N SER A 80 -9.89 -0.75 8.82
CA SER A 80 -8.99 -1.11 7.72
C SER A 80 -7.53 -0.82 8.08
N GLY A 81 -6.58 -1.48 7.42
CA GLY A 81 -5.16 -1.29 7.63
C GLY A 81 -4.63 -1.92 8.92
N LEU A 82 -3.58 -1.32 9.49
CA LEU A 82 -2.98 -1.77 10.74
C LEU A 82 -3.89 -1.38 11.92
N VAL A 83 -4.26 -2.38 12.72
CA VAL A 83 -5.17 -2.23 13.86
C VAL A 83 -4.66 -3.03 15.06
N SER A 84 -5.21 -2.80 16.26
CA SER A 84 -4.91 -3.65 17.39
C SER A 84 -5.58 -5.04 17.29
N THR A 85 -5.04 -6.00 18.02
CA THR A 85 -5.56 -7.39 18.03
C THR A 85 -7.02 -7.45 18.49
N GLU A 86 -7.41 -6.59 19.43
CA GLU A 86 -8.79 -6.50 19.93
C GLU A 86 -9.75 -6.01 18.84
N VAL A 87 -9.33 -5.01 18.06
CA VAL A 87 -10.11 -4.50 16.91
C VAL A 87 -10.23 -5.58 15.85
N LEU A 88 -9.12 -6.30 15.56
CA LEU A 88 -9.13 -7.39 14.61
C LEU A 88 -10.07 -8.52 15.03
N ALA A 89 -10.10 -8.85 16.33
CA ALA A 89 -10.99 -9.86 16.89
C ALA A 89 -12.47 -9.42 16.86
N SER A 90 -12.75 -8.13 16.85
CA SER A 90 -14.12 -7.57 16.81
C SER A 90 -14.76 -7.65 15.43
N ILE A 91 -14.00 -7.92 14.37
CA ILE A 91 -14.51 -8.03 13.00
C ILE A 91 -15.48 -9.20 12.90
N LYS A 92 -16.72 -8.88 12.60
CA LYS A 92 -17.79 -9.88 12.43
C LYS A 92 -17.81 -10.41 10.98
N ASN A 93 -18.07 -11.71 10.85
CA ASN A 93 -18.20 -12.41 9.56
C ASN A 93 -16.98 -12.21 8.62
N PRO A 94 -15.75 -12.52 9.07
CA PRO A 94 -14.59 -12.45 8.21
C PRO A 94 -14.73 -13.45 7.05
N LEU A 95 -14.35 -13.02 5.85
CA LEU A 95 -14.33 -13.88 4.66
C LEU A 95 -13.12 -14.82 4.67
N ALA A 96 -12.00 -14.36 5.22
CA ALA A 96 -10.80 -15.17 5.45
C ALA A 96 -9.92 -14.55 6.54
N LYS A 97 -9.14 -15.40 7.21
CA LYS A 97 -8.04 -15.02 8.11
C LYS A 97 -6.75 -15.63 7.60
N ILE A 98 -5.68 -14.88 7.65
CA ILE A 98 -4.37 -15.25 7.11
C ILE A 98 -3.33 -15.03 8.20
N ASP A 99 -2.54 -16.06 8.46
CA ASP A 99 -1.37 -15.96 9.32
C ASP A 99 -0.19 -15.38 8.50
N LEU A 100 0.23 -14.15 8.82
CA LEU A 100 1.34 -13.47 8.16
C LEU A 100 2.71 -14.02 8.58
N THR A 101 2.77 -14.86 9.63
CA THR A 101 3.99 -15.48 10.12
C THR A 101 4.28 -16.83 9.44
N ALA A 102 3.29 -17.42 8.81
CA ALA A 102 3.39 -18.71 8.16
C ALA A 102 4.33 -18.69 6.95
N SER A 103 4.93 -19.83 6.62
CA SER A 103 5.87 -19.95 5.50
C SER A 103 5.22 -19.73 4.14
N ASN A 104 3.98 -20.16 3.96
CA ASN A 104 3.22 -20.00 2.71
C ASN A 104 2.76 -18.56 2.44
N THR A 105 2.87 -17.66 3.40
CA THR A 105 2.58 -16.22 3.29
C THR A 105 3.85 -15.37 3.25
N SER A 106 5.03 -15.99 3.20
CA SER A 106 6.33 -15.29 3.24
C SER A 106 6.51 -14.25 2.14
N THR A 107 5.88 -14.41 0.98
CA THR A 107 5.90 -13.42 -0.12
C THR A 107 5.27 -12.09 0.30
N LEU A 108 4.29 -12.08 1.22
CA LEU A 108 3.68 -10.87 1.75
C LEU A 108 4.61 -10.04 2.66
N LYS A 109 5.78 -10.56 3.03
CA LYS A 109 6.81 -9.80 3.76
C LYS A 109 7.57 -8.84 2.85
N THR A 110 7.49 -9.03 1.53
CA THR A 110 8.16 -8.21 0.52
C THR A 110 7.14 -7.34 -0.20
N VAL A 111 7.46 -6.06 -0.40
CA VAL A 111 6.68 -5.15 -1.24
C VAL A 111 6.52 -5.74 -2.65
N GLY A 112 5.32 -5.69 -3.19
CA GLY A 112 4.98 -6.31 -4.48
C GLY A 112 4.69 -7.81 -4.40
N GLY A 113 4.94 -8.45 -3.26
CA GLY A 113 4.58 -9.86 -3.04
C GLY A 113 3.06 -10.05 -2.91
N TYR A 114 2.58 -11.21 -3.33
CA TYR A 114 1.17 -11.57 -3.19
C TYR A 114 0.99 -13.06 -2.91
N VAL A 115 -0.19 -13.40 -2.42
CA VAL A 115 -0.66 -14.78 -2.22
C VAL A 115 -2.10 -14.95 -2.71
N LEU A 116 -2.43 -16.17 -3.09
CA LEU A 116 -3.80 -16.56 -3.41
C LEU A 116 -4.43 -17.24 -2.18
N VAL A 117 -5.58 -16.76 -1.74
CA VAL A 117 -6.24 -17.21 -0.53
C VAL A 117 -7.58 -17.85 -0.86
N ASN A 118 -7.80 -19.10 -0.38
CA ASN A 118 -9.03 -19.86 -0.54
C ASN A 118 -9.51 -19.96 -2.00
N ASN A 119 -8.60 -19.82 -2.96
CA ASN A 119 -8.92 -19.73 -4.39
C ASN A 119 -9.99 -18.68 -4.74
N ASN A 120 -10.17 -17.66 -3.89
CA ASN A 120 -11.15 -16.58 -4.06
C ASN A 120 -10.52 -15.20 -4.05
N PHE A 121 -9.39 -15.02 -3.35
CA PHE A 121 -8.78 -13.72 -3.12
C PHE A 121 -7.33 -13.68 -3.57
N VAL A 122 -6.94 -12.53 -4.10
CA VAL A 122 -5.54 -12.12 -4.29
C VAL A 122 -5.23 -11.10 -3.21
N VAL A 123 -4.33 -11.43 -2.29
CA VAL A 123 -3.83 -10.52 -1.25
C VAL A 123 -2.43 -10.10 -1.63
N ALA A 124 -2.16 -8.80 -1.65
CA ALA A 124 -0.87 -8.26 -2.02
C ALA A 124 -0.37 -7.19 -1.04
N ARG A 125 0.97 -7.04 -0.95
CA ARG A 125 1.62 -5.96 -0.22
C ARG A 125 2.06 -4.87 -1.18
N THR A 126 1.52 -3.66 -1.01
CA THR A 126 1.79 -2.50 -1.85
C THR A 126 3.11 -1.82 -1.52
N ALA A 127 3.57 -0.90 -2.38
CA ALA A 127 4.75 -0.05 -2.14
C ALA A 127 4.61 0.83 -0.89
N THR A 128 3.39 1.16 -0.47
CA THR A 128 3.10 1.87 0.78
C THR A 128 3.05 0.94 2.00
N GLU A 129 3.51 -0.32 1.84
CA GLU A 129 3.54 -1.35 2.87
C GLU A 129 2.17 -1.74 3.46
N GLN A 130 1.10 -1.40 2.76
CA GLN A 130 -0.26 -1.80 3.11
C GLN A 130 -0.65 -3.10 2.40
N TYR A 131 -1.66 -3.78 2.93
CA TYR A 131 -2.23 -4.94 2.26
C TYR A 131 -3.51 -4.55 1.53
N VAL A 132 -3.64 -5.04 0.30
CA VAL A 132 -4.83 -4.89 -0.54
C VAL A 132 -5.34 -6.25 -0.96
N THR A 133 -6.66 -6.38 -1.05
CA THR A 133 -7.31 -7.66 -1.40
C THR A 133 -8.33 -7.46 -2.51
N ALA A 134 -8.18 -8.24 -3.58
CA ALA A 134 -9.11 -8.29 -4.69
C ALA A 134 -9.68 -9.68 -4.91
N SER A 135 -10.78 -9.75 -5.67
CA SER A 135 -11.26 -11.01 -6.22
C SER A 135 -10.24 -11.64 -7.17
N ILE A 136 -10.03 -12.95 -7.07
CA ILE A 136 -9.26 -13.69 -8.09
C ILE A 136 -10.02 -13.81 -9.41
N VAL A 137 -11.34 -13.61 -9.38
CA VAL A 137 -12.21 -13.71 -10.57
C VAL A 137 -12.19 -12.37 -11.32
N CYS A 138 -11.75 -12.42 -12.56
CA CYS A 138 -11.72 -11.25 -13.43
C CYS A 138 -13.14 -10.75 -13.74
N SER A 139 -13.36 -9.43 -13.67
CA SER A 139 -14.66 -8.81 -13.96
C SER A 139 -14.95 -8.68 -15.47
N HIS A 140 -13.90 -8.78 -16.31
CA HIS A 140 -14.04 -8.76 -17.77
C HIS A 140 -14.59 -10.10 -18.31
N ASP A 141 -13.98 -11.20 -17.89
CA ASP A 141 -14.37 -12.57 -18.20
C ASP A 141 -14.14 -13.39 -16.91
N PRO A 142 -15.13 -14.12 -16.38
CA PRO A 142 -15.08 -14.71 -15.04
C PRO A 142 -14.07 -15.86 -14.92
N ARG A 143 -12.80 -15.58 -15.21
CA ARG A 143 -11.66 -16.47 -15.04
C ARG A 143 -10.93 -16.16 -13.75
N ARG A 144 -10.47 -17.20 -13.05
CA ARG A 144 -9.70 -17.10 -11.80
C ARG A 144 -8.22 -16.91 -12.10
N GLN A 145 -7.87 -15.78 -12.73
CA GLN A 145 -6.52 -15.48 -13.25
C GLN A 145 -6.05 -14.06 -12.93
N ILE A 146 -6.62 -13.44 -11.90
CA ILE A 146 -6.11 -12.18 -11.37
C ILE A 146 -4.86 -12.48 -10.55
N ILE A 147 -3.81 -11.72 -10.81
CA ILE A 147 -2.57 -11.65 -10.04
C ILE A 147 -2.29 -10.20 -9.65
N TYR A 148 -1.36 -9.98 -8.71
CA TYR A 148 -0.83 -8.65 -8.43
C TYR A 148 0.52 -8.49 -9.12
N ASN A 149 0.70 -7.36 -9.83
CA ASN A 149 1.93 -7.07 -10.55
C ASN A 149 2.15 -5.56 -10.68
N ARG A 150 3.29 -5.04 -10.22
CA ARG A 150 3.69 -3.64 -10.38
C ARG A 150 2.61 -2.64 -9.94
N GLU A 151 2.12 -2.77 -8.72
CA GLU A 151 1.10 -1.90 -8.11
C GLU A 151 -0.27 -1.92 -8.82
N GLU A 152 -0.59 -2.99 -9.53
CA GLU A 152 -1.89 -3.18 -10.17
C GLU A 152 -2.36 -4.64 -10.08
N PHE A 153 -3.65 -4.86 -10.20
CA PHE A 153 -4.21 -6.18 -10.43
C PHE A 153 -4.28 -6.45 -11.94
N TYR A 154 -3.77 -7.60 -12.34
CA TYR A 154 -3.62 -7.99 -13.74
C TYR A 154 -4.26 -9.35 -13.98
N CYS A 155 -5.10 -9.46 -15.01
CA CYS A 155 -5.65 -10.74 -15.45
C CYS A 155 -4.75 -11.37 -16.51
N THR A 156 -4.20 -12.54 -16.20
CA THR A 156 -3.28 -13.24 -17.13
C THR A 156 -3.97 -13.88 -18.33
N ALA A 157 -5.32 -13.98 -18.31
CA ALA A 157 -6.08 -14.54 -19.43
C ALA A 157 -6.10 -13.63 -20.65
N HIS A 158 -6.49 -12.37 -20.46
CA HIS A 158 -6.72 -11.44 -21.57
C HIS A 158 -6.10 -10.06 -21.36
N GLY A 159 -5.31 -9.87 -20.29
CA GLY A 159 -4.61 -8.62 -20.05
C GLY A 159 -5.49 -7.48 -19.51
N ALA A 160 -6.62 -7.78 -18.87
CA ALA A 160 -7.40 -6.77 -18.16
C ALA A 160 -6.57 -6.25 -16.97
N ARG A 161 -6.52 -4.91 -16.78
CA ARG A 161 -5.71 -4.23 -15.77
C ARG A 161 -6.59 -3.36 -14.88
N TYR A 162 -6.29 -3.37 -13.58
CA TYR A 162 -7.05 -2.65 -12.56
C TYR A 162 -6.12 -2.00 -11.55
N THR A 163 -6.48 -0.83 -11.06
CA THR A 163 -5.80 -0.21 -9.92
C THR A 163 -5.90 -1.08 -8.67
N THR A 164 -5.14 -0.77 -7.63
CA THR A 164 -5.29 -1.38 -6.29
C THR A 164 -6.67 -1.15 -5.68
N GLY A 165 -7.38 -0.09 -6.10
CA GLY A 165 -8.78 0.17 -5.76
C GLY A 165 -9.79 -0.49 -6.70
N GLY A 166 -9.36 -1.36 -7.61
CA GLY A 166 -10.23 -2.12 -8.51
C GLY A 166 -10.72 -1.36 -9.75
N GLN A 167 -10.32 -0.11 -9.96
CA GLN A 167 -10.75 0.65 -11.12
C GLN A 167 -10.07 0.17 -12.41
N PRO A 168 -10.79 0.09 -13.54
CA PRO A 168 -10.22 -0.29 -14.82
C PRO A 168 -9.08 0.64 -15.25
N LEU A 169 -7.98 0.07 -15.76
CA LEU A 169 -6.82 0.78 -16.30
C LEU A 169 -6.69 0.67 -17.82
N ASN A 170 -7.44 -0.22 -18.45
CA ASN A 170 -7.42 -0.39 -19.91
C ASN A 170 -8.82 -0.72 -20.45
N THR A 171 -8.96 -0.69 -21.77
CA THR A 171 -10.24 -0.92 -22.46
C THR A 171 -10.76 -2.34 -22.36
N ILE A 172 -9.93 -3.31 -21.98
CA ILE A 172 -10.32 -4.71 -21.74
C ILE A 172 -11.08 -4.81 -20.41
N ALA A 173 -10.59 -4.13 -19.36
CA ALA A 173 -11.23 -4.04 -18.06
C ALA A 173 -12.39 -3.04 -18.11
N ARG A 174 -13.58 -3.47 -18.46
CA ARG A 174 -14.75 -2.58 -18.64
C ARG A 174 -15.51 -2.30 -17.34
N THR A 175 -15.45 -3.21 -16.38
CA THR A 175 -16.13 -3.13 -15.09
C THR A 175 -15.11 -3.21 -13.97
N PRO A 176 -15.33 -2.55 -12.81
CA PRO A 176 -14.42 -2.61 -11.69
C PRO A 176 -14.22 -4.04 -11.18
N LEU A 177 -13.00 -4.32 -10.72
CA LEU A 177 -12.67 -5.56 -10.00
C LEU A 177 -13.17 -5.45 -8.55
N PRO A 178 -13.87 -6.44 -7.99
CA PRO A 178 -14.26 -6.42 -6.60
C PRO A 178 -13.04 -6.37 -5.67
N ILE A 179 -13.03 -5.38 -4.78
CA ILE A 179 -12.02 -5.17 -3.74
C ILE A 179 -12.67 -5.43 -2.38
N TYR A 180 -11.90 -5.98 -1.46
CA TYR A 180 -12.32 -6.32 -0.10
C TYR A 180 -11.55 -5.49 0.91
N LYS A 181 -12.19 -5.18 2.04
CA LYS A 181 -11.51 -4.54 3.17
C LYS A 181 -10.50 -5.49 3.79
N THR A 182 -9.41 -4.93 4.26
CA THR A 182 -8.30 -5.68 4.83
C THR A 182 -7.83 -4.99 6.10
N ALA A 183 -7.83 -5.70 7.21
CA ALA A 183 -7.26 -5.24 8.48
C ALA A 183 -6.23 -6.25 8.99
N TYR A 184 -5.20 -5.80 9.68
CA TYR A 184 -4.11 -6.66 10.16
C TYR A 184 -3.47 -6.09 11.43
N ASP A 185 -2.86 -6.96 12.26
CA ASP A 185 -2.17 -6.60 13.51
C ASP A 185 -0.66 -6.92 13.50
N GLY A 186 -0.10 -7.20 12.32
CA GLY A 186 1.30 -7.61 12.15
C GLY A 186 1.51 -9.12 12.13
N SER A 187 0.66 -9.91 12.77
CA SER A 187 0.70 -11.38 12.76
C SER A 187 -0.44 -11.99 11.94
N THR A 188 -1.61 -11.39 12.01
CA THR A 188 -2.84 -11.88 11.38
C THR A 188 -3.42 -10.80 10.47
N LEU A 189 -3.89 -11.22 9.30
CA LEU A 189 -4.63 -10.40 8.36
C LEU A 189 -6.05 -10.96 8.19
N VAL A 190 -7.04 -10.09 8.21
CA VAL A 190 -8.46 -10.43 8.07
C VAL A 190 -9.04 -9.75 6.84
N ILE A 191 -9.72 -10.53 6.01
CA ILE A 191 -10.47 -10.07 4.82
C ILE A 191 -11.95 -10.01 5.17
N PHE A 192 -12.64 -8.92 4.83
CA PHE A 192 -14.05 -8.71 5.11
C PHE A 192 -14.70 -7.71 4.14
N VAL A 193 -16.00 -7.49 4.21
CA VAL A 193 -16.78 -6.54 3.40
C VAL A 193 -17.16 -5.30 4.18
#